data_c9359727f79563521e29f79afbc17dee
#
_entry.id   c9359727f79563521e29f79afbc17dee
#
_cell.length_a   1.000
_cell.length_b   1.000
_cell.length_c   1.000
_cell.angle_alpha   90.00
_cell.angle_beta   90.00
_cell.angle_gamma   90.00
#
_symmetry.space_group_name_H-M   'P 1'
#
loop_
_entity.id
_entity.type
_entity.pdbx_description
1 polymer ?
#
loop_
_entity_poly.entity_id
_entity_poly.type
_entity_poly.pdbx_seq_one_letter_code
_entity_poly.pdbx_strand_id
1 'polypeptide(L)'
;MRRLYLSAALILLLAGLSGLHVWHLNGFTSQLTGLLTQAQQQVRQENWTGAALLTREAKEHWMDHEGYLHTTLHHDDIDAILISMDEVLAFLEGGEKQPAEYAAANARLLTQLELLVEAELPTLTNLL
;
A
#
# COMPACT_ATOMS: atom_id res chain seq x y z
N MET A 1 8.98 20.83 -37.47
CA MET A 1 7.64 20.64 -36.90
C MET A 1 7.35 19.18 -36.50
N ARG A 2 7.74 18.18 -37.29
CA ARG A 2 7.57 16.76 -36.93
C ARG A 2 8.23 16.40 -35.59
N ARG A 3 9.41 16.93 -35.33
CA ARG A 3 10.13 16.67 -34.07
C ARG A 3 9.38 17.22 -32.86
N LEU A 4 8.69 18.35 -33.02
CA LEU A 4 7.91 18.96 -31.95
C LEU A 4 6.68 18.09 -31.59
N TYR A 5 5.98 17.58 -32.61
CA TYR A 5 4.82 16.71 -32.42
C TYR A 5 5.21 15.37 -31.80
N LEU A 6 6.36 14.79 -32.21
CA LEU A 6 6.86 13.54 -31.63
C LEU A 6 7.24 13.71 -30.17
N SER A 7 7.89 14.83 -29.84
CA SER A 7 8.25 15.15 -28.44
C SER A 7 7.02 15.36 -27.58
N ALA A 8 6.03 16.10 -28.09
CA ALA A 8 4.77 16.33 -27.40
C ALA A 8 3.99 15.02 -27.19
N ALA A 9 3.94 14.17 -28.21
CA ALA A 9 3.27 12.87 -28.12
C ALA A 9 3.95 11.96 -27.09
N LEU A 10 5.29 11.96 -27.05
CA LEU A 10 6.06 11.17 -26.07
C LEU A 10 5.80 11.66 -24.65
N ILE A 11 5.81 12.97 -24.43
CA ILE A 11 5.51 13.57 -23.12
C ILE A 11 4.12 13.20 -22.65
N LEU A 12 3.11 13.29 -23.54
CA LEU A 12 1.74 12.92 -23.23
C LEU A 12 1.62 11.42 -22.90
N LEU A 13 2.33 10.58 -23.63
CA LEU A 13 2.34 9.13 -23.38
C LEU A 13 2.94 8.84 -22.01
N LEU A 14 4.09 9.44 -21.67
CA LEU A 14 4.73 9.25 -20.37
C LEU A 14 3.86 9.77 -19.23
N ALA A 15 3.24 10.93 -19.40
CA ALA A 15 2.32 11.49 -18.40
C ALA A 15 1.10 10.58 -18.20
N GLY A 16 0.54 10.04 -19.28
CA GLY A 16 -0.58 9.10 -19.24
C GLY A 16 -0.23 7.80 -18.53
N LEU A 17 0.94 7.23 -18.82
CA LEU A 17 1.42 6.01 -18.17
C LEU A 17 1.69 6.24 -16.68
N SER A 18 2.29 7.38 -16.32
CA SER A 18 2.54 7.74 -14.92
C SER A 18 1.23 7.96 -14.16
N GLY A 19 0.26 8.61 -14.76
CA GLY A 19 -1.07 8.81 -14.17
C GLY A 19 -1.80 7.49 -13.96
N LEU A 20 -1.72 6.57 -14.92
CA LEU A 20 -2.32 5.25 -14.82
C LEU A 20 -1.65 4.43 -13.70
N HIS A 21 -0.32 4.52 -13.58
CA HIS A 21 0.43 3.87 -12.52
C HIS A 21 -0.02 4.36 -11.14
N VAL A 22 -0.11 5.67 -10.93
CA VAL A 22 -0.55 6.27 -9.66
C VAL A 22 -1.99 5.87 -9.36
N TRP A 23 -2.87 5.90 -10.37
CA TRP A 23 -4.26 5.50 -10.20
C TRP A 23 -4.38 4.02 -9.78
N HIS A 24 -3.64 3.14 -10.44
CA HIS A 24 -3.62 1.71 -10.12
C HIS A 24 -3.09 1.48 -8.70
N LEU A 25 -1.97 2.12 -8.35
CA LEU A 25 -1.36 2.02 -7.02
C LEU A 25 -2.32 2.53 -5.94
N ASN A 26 -2.98 3.66 -6.18
CA ASN A 26 -3.95 4.22 -5.26
C ASN A 26 -5.14 3.28 -5.03
N GLY A 27 -5.67 2.67 -6.08
CA GLY A 27 -6.75 1.69 -5.98
C GLY A 27 -6.34 0.46 -5.17
N PHE A 28 -5.14 -0.06 -5.44
CA PHE A 28 -4.57 -1.19 -4.75
C PHE A 28 -4.37 -0.90 -3.25
N THR A 29 -3.74 0.23 -2.92
CA THR A 29 -3.50 0.61 -1.52
C THR A 29 -4.80 0.93 -0.79
N SER A 30 -5.82 1.47 -1.48
CA SER A 30 -7.13 1.71 -0.89
C SER A 30 -7.82 0.42 -0.47
N GLN A 31 -7.68 -0.66 -1.24
CA GLN A 31 -8.18 -1.98 -0.86
C GLN A 31 -7.51 -2.49 0.41
N LEU A 32 -6.18 -2.37 0.48
CA LEU A 32 -5.41 -2.78 1.66
C LEU A 32 -5.81 -1.95 2.89
N THR A 33 -5.90 -0.65 2.73
CA THR A 33 -6.32 0.28 3.79
C THR A 33 -7.71 -0.08 4.31
N GLY A 34 -8.64 -0.40 3.40
CA GLY A 34 -9.99 -0.83 3.76
C GLY A 34 -9.98 -2.09 4.62
N LEU A 35 -9.23 -3.12 4.22
CA LEU A 35 -9.11 -4.37 4.96
C LEU A 35 -8.49 -4.15 6.35
N LEU A 36 -7.42 -3.36 6.43
CA LEU A 36 -6.74 -3.09 7.69
C LEU A 36 -7.57 -2.22 8.63
N THR A 37 -8.37 -1.30 8.11
CA THR A 37 -9.30 -0.49 8.89
C THR A 37 -10.45 -1.35 9.43
N GLN A 38 -10.99 -2.25 8.61
CA GLN A 38 -12.00 -3.21 9.06
C GLN A 38 -11.45 -4.15 10.12
N ALA A 39 -10.20 -4.58 9.98
CA ALA A 39 -9.52 -5.40 10.99
C ALA A 39 -9.46 -4.68 12.34
N GLN A 40 -9.14 -3.39 12.34
CA GLN A 40 -9.10 -2.58 13.55
C GLN A 40 -10.46 -2.49 14.23
N GLN A 41 -11.53 -2.37 13.44
CA GLN A 41 -12.90 -2.39 13.97
C GLN A 41 -13.24 -3.73 14.60
N GLN A 42 -12.78 -4.84 14.03
CA GLN A 42 -12.95 -6.17 14.61
C GLN A 42 -12.24 -6.29 15.97
N VAL A 43 -11.05 -5.71 16.09
CA VAL A 43 -10.33 -5.68 17.38
C VAL A 43 -11.10 -4.89 18.42
N ARG A 44 -11.74 -3.78 18.05
CA ARG A 44 -12.58 -2.99 18.96
C ARG A 44 -13.78 -3.79 19.48
N GLN A 45 -14.26 -4.75 18.70
CA GLN A 45 -15.33 -5.67 19.06
C GLN A 45 -14.79 -6.96 19.70
N GLU A 46 -13.51 -6.99 20.02
CA GLU A 46 -12.82 -8.14 20.61
C GLU A 46 -12.81 -9.38 19.70
N ASN A 47 -13.04 -9.21 18.41
CA ASN A 47 -12.95 -10.28 17.40
C ASN A 47 -11.56 -10.33 16.80
N TRP A 48 -10.62 -10.87 17.54
CA TRP A 48 -9.22 -10.97 17.14
C TRP A 48 -9.02 -11.92 15.95
N THR A 49 -9.75 -13.01 15.91
CA THR A 49 -9.71 -13.96 14.80
C THR A 49 -10.17 -13.32 13.50
N GLY A 50 -11.26 -12.57 13.54
CA GLY A 50 -11.75 -11.84 12.37
C GLY A 50 -10.76 -10.79 11.88
N ALA A 51 -10.14 -10.07 12.82
CA ALA A 51 -9.11 -9.09 12.50
C ALA A 51 -7.89 -9.74 11.83
N ALA A 52 -7.45 -10.90 12.34
CA ALA A 52 -6.34 -11.64 11.75
C ALA A 52 -6.65 -12.11 10.33
N LEU A 53 -7.87 -12.59 10.07
CA LEU A 53 -8.30 -13.01 8.73
C LEU A 53 -8.25 -11.85 7.74
N LEU A 54 -8.76 -10.67 8.11
CA LEU A 54 -8.73 -9.48 7.27
C LEU A 54 -7.30 -9.00 6.99
N THR A 55 -6.45 -9.04 7.99
CA THR A 55 -5.04 -8.65 7.86
C THR A 55 -4.28 -9.63 6.97
N ARG A 56 -4.55 -10.92 7.08
CA ARG A 56 -3.98 -11.95 6.19
C ARG A 56 -4.43 -11.74 4.75
N GLU A 57 -5.67 -11.40 4.54
CA GLU A 57 -6.19 -11.08 3.21
C GLU A 57 -5.44 -9.88 2.61
N ALA A 58 -5.20 -8.84 3.41
CA ALA A 58 -4.40 -7.70 2.99
C ALA A 58 -2.97 -8.12 2.61
N LYS A 59 -2.35 -8.98 3.40
CA LYS A 59 -1.01 -9.50 3.11
C LYS A 59 -0.98 -10.31 1.82
N GLU A 60 -1.99 -11.15 1.58
CA GLU A 60 -2.10 -11.93 0.34
C GLU A 60 -2.22 -11.02 -0.88
N HIS A 61 -3.05 -9.99 -0.81
CA HIS A 61 -3.15 -8.99 -1.87
C HIS A 61 -1.80 -8.31 -2.14
N TRP A 62 -1.08 -7.96 -1.09
CA TRP A 62 0.25 -7.37 -1.21
C TRP A 62 1.22 -8.32 -1.91
N MET A 63 1.26 -9.57 -1.49
CA MET A 63 2.17 -10.58 -2.07
C MET A 63 1.82 -10.90 -3.52
N ASP A 64 0.55 -10.94 -3.87
CA ASP A 64 0.10 -11.18 -5.24
C ASP A 64 0.55 -10.09 -6.21
N HIS A 65 0.74 -8.87 -5.71
CA HIS A 65 1.20 -7.72 -6.49
C HIS A 65 2.70 -7.45 -6.35
N GLU A 66 3.42 -8.30 -5.62
CA GLU A 66 4.83 -8.09 -5.30
C GLU A 66 5.70 -7.97 -6.56
N GLY A 67 5.47 -8.79 -7.57
CA GLY A 67 6.19 -8.73 -8.84
C GLY A 67 6.06 -7.37 -9.54
N TYR A 68 4.84 -6.83 -9.59
CA TYR A 68 4.58 -5.51 -10.14
C TYR A 68 5.25 -4.42 -9.28
N LEU A 69 5.11 -4.53 -7.95
CA LEU A 69 5.67 -3.55 -7.01
C LEU A 69 7.20 -3.48 -7.11
N HIS A 70 7.88 -4.62 -7.24
CA HIS A 70 9.34 -4.67 -7.38
C HIS A 70 9.85 -4.00 -8.65
N THR A 71 9.03 -3.95 -9.70
CA THR A 71 9.42 -3.30 -10.95
C THR A 71 9.21 -1.78 -10.93
N THR A 72 8.33 -1.29 -10.04
CA THR A 72 7.89 0.12 -10.04
C THR A 72 8.26 0.90 -8.79
N LEU A 73 8.55 0.23 -7.68
CA LEU A 73 8.80 0.84 -6.38
C LEU A 73 10.18 0.46 -5.83
N HIS A 74 10.65 1.23 -4.84
CA HIS A 74 11.88 0.92 -4.14
C HIS A 74 11.74 -0.34 -3.28
N HIS A 75 12.76 -1.18 -3.35
CA HIS A 75 12.83 -2.45 -2.64
C HIS A 75 12.68 -2.30 -1.12
N ASP A 76 13.32 -1.29 -0.55
CA ASP A 76 13.28 -1.03 0.88
C ASP A 76 11.87 -0.69 1.37
N ASP A 77 11.10 0.05 0.56
CA ASP A 77 9.72 0.42 0.90
C ASP A 77 8.80 -0.80 0.89
N ILE A 78 9.00 -1.69 -0.09
CA ILE A 78 8.22 -2.93 -0.21
C ILE A 78 8.48 -3.83 0.99
N ASP A 79 9.75 -4.02 1.34
CA ASP A 79 10.16 -4.87 2.46
C ASP A 79 9.68 -4.30 3.80
N ALA A 80 9.75 -2.98 3.98
CA ALA A 80 9.29 -2.32 5.20
C ALA A 80 7.79 -2.54 5.43
N ILE A 81 6.98 -2.47 4.38
CA ILE A 81 5.54 -2.70 4.50
C ILE A 81 5.24 -4.16 4.83
N LEU A 82 5.93 -5.10 4.20
CA LEU A 82 5.75 -6.52 4.50
C LEU A 82 6.12 -6.83 5.95
N ILE A 83 7.21 -6.28 6.45
CA ILE A 83 7.63 -6.43 7.85
C ILE A 83 6.56 -5.85 8.79
N SER A 84 6.00 -4.69 8.45
CA SER A 84 4.94 -4.07 9.25
C SER A 84 3.66 -4.92 9.26
N MET A 85 3.31 -5.56 8.15
CA MET A 85 2.18 -6.48 8.09
C MET A 85 2.39 -7.70 8.99
N ASP A 86 3.59 -8.26 9.00
CA ASP A 86 3.94 -9.38 9.85
C ASP A 86 3.92 -8.98 11.34
N GLU A 87 4.35 -7.78 11.67
CA GLU A 87 4.28 -7.24 13.03
C GLU A 87 2.82 -7.13 13.50
N VAL A 88 1.95 -6.58 12.67
CA VAL A 88 0.51 -6.48 12.97
C VAL A 88 -0.09 -7.88 13.20
N LEU A 89 0.22 -8.83 12.34
CA LEU A 89 -0.25 -10.21 12.48
C LEU A 89 0.25 -10.86 13.78
N ALA A 90 1.50 -10.60 14.15
CA ALA A 90 2.05 -11.13 15.39
C ALA A 90 1.26 -10.65 16.61
N PHE A 91 0.85 -9.38 16.64
CA PHE A 91 0.00 -8.86 17.72
C PHE A 91 -1.40 -9.46 17.71
N LEU A 92 -1.96 -9.73 16.53
CA LEU A 92 -3.30 -10.32 16.39
C LEU A 92 -3.33 -11.80 16.79
N GLU A 93 -2.28 -12.54 16.50
CA GLU A 93 -2.21 -13.99 16.68
C GLU A 93 -1.51 -14.39 17.98
N GLY A 94 -0.92 -13.45 18.69
CA GLY A 94 -0.23 -13.70 19.96
C GLY A 94 -1.19 -14.20 21.05
N GLY A 95 -0.66 -15.00 21.98
CA GLY A 95 -1.44 -15.53 23.07
C GLY A 95 -1.92 -14.45 24.04
N GLU A 96 -1.08 -13.45 24.30
CA GLU A 96 -1.44 -12.29 25.11
C GLU A 96 -1.88 -11.16 24.17
N LYS A 97 -3.10 -10.66 24.37
CA LYS A 97 -3.65 -9.60 23.54
C LYS A 97 -3.16 -8.23 24.02
N GLN A 98 -2.63 -7.45 23.07
CA GLN A 98 -2.06 -6.13 23.33
C GLN A 98 -2.71 -5.11 22.40
N PRO A 99 -3.93 -4.60 22.76
CA PRO A 99 -4.70 -3.73 21.88
C PRO A 99 -3.98 -2.41 21.51
N ALA A 100 -3.27 -1.81 22.47
CA ALA A 100 -2.56 -0.55 22.23
C ALA A 100 -1.39 -0.74 21.26
N GLU A 101 -0.63 -1.79 21.42
CA GLU A 101 0.50 -2.14 20.55
C GLU A 101 0.02 -2.49 19.14
N TYR A 102 -1.07 -3.25 19.05
CA TYR A 102 -1.70 -3.55 17.78
C TYR A 102 -2.14 -2.26 17.07
N ALA A 103 -2.83 -1.37 17.79
CA ALA A 103 -3.33 -0.12 17.22
C ALA A 103 -2.19 0.74 16.68
N ALA A 104 -1.08 0.84 17.44
CA ALA A 104 0.10 1.59 17.01
C ALA A 104 0.76 0.97 15.77
N ALA A 105 0.91 -0.35 15.75
CA ALA A 105 1.50 -1.07 14.60
C ALA A 105 0.64 -0.92 13.34
N ASN A 106 -0.69 -1.05 13.49
CA ASN A 106 -1.62 -0.90 12.37
C ASN A 106 -1.64 0.54 11.86
N ALA A 107 -1.59 1.53 12.73
CA ALA A 107 -1.51 2.95 12.35
C ALA A 107 -0.23 3.23 11.55
N ARG A 108 0.90 2.66 11.97
CA ARG A 108 2.17 2.77 11.24
C ARG A 108 2.06 2.17 9.85
N LEU A 109 1.48 0.99 9.73
CA LEU A 109 1.27 0.31 8.45
C LEU A 109 0.39 1.14 7.52
N LEU A 110 -0.72 1.68 8.02
CA LEU A 110 -1.61 2.54 7.24
C LEU A 110 -0.88 3.79 6.73
N THR A 111 -0.07 4.41 7.59
CA THR A 111 0.74 5.56 7.21
C THR A 111 1.78 5.20 6.14
N GLN A 112 2.42 4.05 6.25
CA GLN A 112 3.37 3.58 5.24
C GLN A 112 2.72 3.39 3.88
N LEU A 113 1.51 2.84 3.83
CA LEU A 113 0.75 2.68 2.59
C LEU A 113 0.38 4.03 1.98
N GLU A 114 -0.03 4.99 2.80
CA GLU A 114 -0.33 6.36 2.36
C GLU A 114 0.91 7.04 1.77
N LEU A 115 2.03 6.96 2.47
CA LEU A 115 3.30 7.56 2.02
C LEU A 115 3.81 6.93 0.73
N LEU A 116 3.53 5.65 0.51
CA LEU A 116 3.89 4.95 -0.72
C LEU A 116 3.25 5.60 -1.94
N VAL A 117 1.97 5.92 -1.86
CA VAL A 117 1.25 6.61 -2.93
C VAL A 117 1.75 8.05 -3.10
N GLU A 118 1.93 8.76 -1.99
CA GLU A 118 2.42 10.15 -2.02
C GLU A 118 3.80 10.26 -2.65
N ALA A 119 4.68 9.27 -2.45
CA ALA A 119 6.02 9.26 -3.01
C ALA A 119 6.01 9.21 -4.55
N GLU A 120 4.96 8.68 -5.16
CA GLU A 120 4.81 8.60 -6.62
C GLU A 120 4.22 9.86 -7.26
N LEU A 121 3.52 10.69 -6.47
CA LEU A 121 2.89 11.91 -6.97
C LEU A 121 3.90 12.97 -7.46
N PRO A 122 5.03 13.23 -6.77
CA PRO A 122 6.03 14.19 -7.26
C PRO A 122 6.62 13.81 -8.62
N THR A 123 6.78 12.51 -8.89
CA THR A 123 7.27 12.02 -10.18
C THR A 123 6.33 12.43 -11.30
N LEU A 124 5.02 12.28 -11.10
CA LEU A 124 4.00 12.70 -12.05
C LEU A 124 4.03 14.22 -12.25
N THR A 125 4.16 14.99 -11.17
CA THR A 125 4.24 16.44 -11.21
C THR A 125 5.47 16.92 -11.98
N ASN A 126 6.61 16.24 -11.83
CA ASN A 126 7.84 16.59 -12.52
C ASN A 126 7.80 16.31 -14.03
N LEU A 127 6.94 15.40 -14.46
CA LEU A 127 6.73 15.10 -15.87
C LEU A 127 5.83 16.13 -16.57
N LEU A 128 5.00 16.79 -15.82
CA LEU A 128 4.07 17.80 -16.32
C LEU A 128 4.66 19.20 -16.20
#